data_149e0239d762c79728f240283faf3774
#
_entry.id   149e0239d762c79728f240283faf3774
#
_cell.length_a   1.000
_cell.length_b   1.000
_cell.length_c   1.000
_cell.angle_alpha   90.00
_cell.angle_beta   90.00
_cell.angle_gamma   90.00
#
_symmetry.space_group_name_H-M   'P 1'
#
loop_
_entity.id
_entity.type
_entity.pdbx_description
1 polymer ?
#
loop_
_entity_poly.entity_id
_entity_poly.type
_entity_poly.pdbx_seq_one_letter_code
_entity_poly.pdbx_strand_id
1 'polypeptide(L)'
;VSGGGMSGMGGSSMGSPTVQSTGASGSTMSGMSGGSPMGGGSMGSGNSMGGMSDVLRIQMEKVELENTLASLLSQRKTAEAAFNTLLNQSLATPISVPDSLERLPLSWSESMALDSVISNNPMLTMLEAEGNAYRAKAEMDKKMSYPMLGIGLQYSLIGKKPEDMSMGSMSGMNGKDMFMPMLKISLPIFRKKYNAQQRESKHYWKSSELKYENTMNQLQAEYIRITQQLEDAARKIDLYQKQYDLSLATYQLIVREFSTGSTTLTDVIQVERQMLDYHLKKSEAIAEYNTQIAGIEKLISTSVNE
;
A
#
# COMPACT_ATOMS: atom_id res chain seq x y z
N VAL A 1 39.99 -35.16 21.27
CA VAL A 1 39.95 -35.99 20.09
C VAL A 1 38.89 -35.48 19.14
N SER A 2 39.35 -35.10 17.96
CA SER A 2 38.61 -34.96 16.71
C SER A 2 37.51 -33.87 16.67
N GLY A 3 37.53 -32.80 15.92
CA GLY A 3 38.10 -32.59 14.58
C GLY A 3 36.97 -32.57 13.55
N GLY A 4 36.71 -31.45 12.96
CA GLY A 4 35.87 -31.28 11.79
C GLY A 4 35.01 -30.01 11.91
N GLY A 5 35.07 -29.04 11.09
CA GLY A 5 35.32 -28.86 9.69
C GLY A 5 34.40 -27.74 9.24
N MET A 6 34.92 -26.54 9.04
CA MET A 6 34.18 -25.37 8.51
C MET A 6 33.94 -25.56 7.04
N SER A 7 32.70 -25.34 6.59
CA SER A 7 32.40 -25.10 5.17
C SER A 7 31.76 -23.74 5.05
N GLY A 8 32.45 -22.82 4.37
CA GLY A 8 31.98 -21.52 4.01
C GLY A 8 30.88 -21.58 2.95
N MET A 9 29.89 -20.72 3.09
CA MET A 9 28.89 -20.46 2.04
C MET A 9 29.06 -19.05 1.51
N GLY A 10 29.36 -19.03 0.20
CA GLY A 10 29.61 -17.85 -0.57
C GLY A 10 28.41 -16.95 -0.70
N GLY A 11 28.67 -15.65 -0.71
CA GLY A 11 27.71 -14.59 -1.00
C GLY A 11 27.31 -14.60 -2.47
N SER A 12 26.02 -14.66 -2.71
CA SER A 12 25.43 -14.41 -4.02
C SER A 12 25.08 -12.93 -4.12
N SER A 13 25.89 -12.19 -4.87
CA SER A 13 25.58 -10.83 -5.27
C SER A 13 24.46 -10.88 -6.32
N MET A 14 23.30 -10.29 -6.04
CA MET A 14 22.29 -10.05 -7.04
C MET A 14 22.64 -8.79 -7.84
N GLY A 15 22.98 -9.00 -9.12
CA GLY A 15 23.18 -7.96 -10.11
C GLY A 15 21.84 -7.31 -10.50
N SER A 16 21.82 -5.99 -10.46
CA SER A 16 20.75 -5.17 -11.03
C SER A 16 20.75 -5.27 -12.56
N PRO A 17 19.61 -5.36 -13.23
CA PRO A 17 19.55 -5.26 -14.68
C PRO A 17 19.71 -3.81 -15.12
N THR A 18 20.81 -3.53 -15.81
CA THR A 18 21.06 -2.29 -16.54
C THR A 18 20.13 -2.25 -17.75
N VAL A 19 19.26 -1.26 -17.83
CA VAL A 19 18.47 -0.98 -19.02
C VAL A 19 19.35 -0.28 -20.02
N GLN A 20 19.65 -0.97 -21.10
CA GLN A 20 20.41 -0.48 -22.25
C GLN A 20 19.45 0.23 -23.19
N SER A 21 19.56 1.55 -23.28
CA SER A 21 18.88 2.36 -24.28
C SER A 21 19.53 2.14 -25.65
N THR A 22 18.83 1.47 -26.57
CA THR A 22 19.22 1.41 -27.97
C THR A 22 18.75 2.65 -28.68
N GLY A 23 19.69 3.49 -29.10
CA GLY A 23 19.47 4.64 -29.95
C GLY A 23 18.99 4.21 -31.35
N ALA A 24 17.91 4.83 -31.80
CA ALA A 24 17.45 4.72 -33.18
C ALA A 24 18.26 5.66 -34.05
N SER A 25 19.10 5.06 -34.92
CA SER A 25 19.77 5.76 -35.99
C SER A 25 18.79 6.08 -37.13
N GLY A 26 18.72 7.35 -37.49
CA GLY A 26 18.00 7.82 -38.65
C GLY A 26 18.60 7.34 -39.94
N SER A 27 17.76 6.88 -40.84
CA SER A 27 18.07 6.68 -42.24
C SER A 27 17.31 7.70 -43.08
N THR A 28 18.04 8.67 -43.53
CA THR A 28 17.64 9.54 -44.65
C THR A 28 17.67 8.74 -45.93
N MET A 29 16.56 8.65 -46.64
CA MET A 29 16.52 8.21 -48.03
C MET A 29 16.10 9.43 -48.89
N SER A 30 17.10 9.86 -49.68
CA SER A 30 16.98 10.81 -50.76
C SER A 30 16.23 10.25 -51.95
N GLY A 31 15.40 11.02 -52.51
CA GLY A 31 15.05 11.32 -53.85
C GLY A 31 15.00 10.21 -54.93
N MET A 32 13.83 10.14 -55.55
CA MET A 32 13.80 9.87 -57.00
C MET A 32 12.61 10.61 -57.61
N SER A 33 13.00 11.62 -58.38
CA SER A 33 12.21 12.35 -59.36
C SER A 33 11.93 11.45 -60.56
N GLY A 34 10.74 11.46 -61.08
CA GLY A 34 10.38 10.83 -62.34
C GLY A 34 8.93 11.06 -62.69
N GLY A 35 8.69 12.14 -63.45
CA GLY A 35 7.37 12.49 -63.93
C GLY A 35 6.92 11.63 -65.10
N SER A 36 5.61 11.60 -65.31
CA SER A 36 4.95 11.77 -66.60
C SER A 36 3.46 11.87 -66.41
N PRO A 37 2.75 12.79 -67.08
CA PRO A 37 1.31 12.91 -67.01
C PRO A 37 0.68 12.07 -68.15
N MET A 38 -0.31 11.26 -67.78
CA MET A 38 -1.24 10.77 -68.81
C MET A 38 -2.65 10.68 -68.28
N GLY A 39 -3.48 11.45 -68.89
CA GLY A 39 -4.67 11.04 -69.53
C GLY A 39 -5.93 10.96 -68.66
N GLY A 40 -6.81 11.95 -68.89
CA GLY A 40 -8.15 11.99 -68.36
C GLY A 40 -8.95 10.76 -68.63
N GLY A 41 -9.72 10.43 -67.61
CA GLY A 41 -10.81 9.46 -67.63
C GLY A 41 -11.76 9.86 -66.53
N SER A 42 -12.65 10.81 -66.85
CA SER A 42 -13.88 11.05 -66.10
C SER A 42 -14.72 9.76 -66.19
N MET A 43 -14.65 8.92 -65.15
CA MET A 43 -15.67 7.97 -64.90
C MET A 43 -16.31 8.30 -63.56
N GLY A 44 -17.55 8.79 -63.65
CA GLY A 44 -18.46 8.83 -62.56
C GLY A 44 -18.58 7.44 -61.95
N SER A 45 -17.83 7.20 -60.89
CA SER A 45 -17.95 6.02 -60.08
C SER A 45 -18.84 6.34 -58.89
N GLY A 46 -19.99 5.72 -58.99
CA GLY A 46 -21.06 5.80 -58.06
C GLY A 46 -20.64 5.63 -56.62
N ASN A 47 -21.34 6.32 -55.82
CA ASN A 47 -21.42 6.37 -54.36
C ASN A 47 -21.66 5.02 -53.66
N SER A 48 -21.42 3.89 -54.28
CA SER A 48 -21.70 2.54 -53.72
C SER A 48 -20.50 1.87 -53.04
N MET A 49 -19.26 2.34 -53.31
CA MET A 49 -18.08 1.76 -52.66
C MET A 49 -17.83 2.36 -51.28
N GLY A 50 -18.24 3.60 -51.01
CA GLY A 50 -18.16 4.26 -49.71
C GLY A 50 -19.03 3.54 -48.67
N GLY A 51 -20.25 3.17 -49.04
CA GLY A 51 -21.20 2.54 -48.12
C GLY A 51 -20.76 1.16 -47.61
N MET A 52 -20.05 0.36 -48.44
CA MET A 52 -19.59 -1.00 -48.01
C MET A 52 -18.41 -0.86 -47.06
N SER A 53 -17.46 0.05 -47.30
CA SER A 53 -16.33 0.30 -46.39
C SER A 53 -16.80 0.85 -45.04
N ASP A 54 -17.82 1.69 -45.07
CA ASP A 54 -18.41 2.30 -43.86
C ASP A 54 -19.13 1.25 -43.01
N VAL A 55 -19.88 0.32 -43.64
CA VAL A 55 -20.50 -0.81 -42.93
C VAL A 55 -19.47 -1.71 -42.27
N LEU A 56 -18.38 -2.06 -42.99
CA LEU A 56 -17.31 -2.87 -42.42
C LEU A 56 -16.62 -2.16 -41.25
N ARG A 57 -16.43 -0.85 -41.33
CA ARG A 57 -15.85 -0.03 -40.27
C ARG A 57 -16.73 0.00 -39.02
N ILE A 58 -18.05 0.16 -39.17
CA ILE A 58 -19.00 0.06 -38.05
C ILE A 58 -18.96 -1.33 -37.42
N GLN A 59 -18.87 -2.39 -38.23
CA GLN A 59 -18.76 -3.75 -37.72
C GLN A 59 -17.48 -3.98 -36.92
N MET A 60 -16.35 -3.45 -37.38
CA MET A 60 -15.07 -3.49 -36.63
C MET A 60 -15.20 -2.76 -35.28
N GLU A 61 -15.78 -1.56 -35.29
CA GLU A 61 -16.04 -0.79 -34.07
C GLU A 61 -16.89 -1.54 -33.07
N LYS A 62 -17.99 -2.15 -33.55
CA LYS A 62 -18.88 -2.95 -32.73
C LYS A 62 -18.15 -4.11 -32.07
N VAL A 63 -17.35 -4.86 -32.81
CA VAL A 63 -16.57 -5.99 -32.27
C VAL A 63 -15.55 -5.51 -31.23
N GLU A 64 -14.89 -4.37 -31.44
CA GLU A 64 -13.96 -3.78 -30.48
C GLU A 64 -14.64 -3.36 -29.17
N LEU A 65 -15.83 -2.71 -29.28
CA LEU A 65 -16.64 -2.33 -28.12
C LEU A 65 -17.16 -3.56 -27.36
N GLU A 66 -17.62 -4.61 -28.06
CA GLU A 66 -18.05 -5.87 -27.45
C GLU A 66 -16.91 -6.55 -26.68
N ASN A 67 -15.70 -6.58 -27.26
CA ASN A 67 -14.53 -7.12 -26.59
C ASN A 67 -14.12 -6.29 -25.35
N THR A 68 -14.18 -4.97 -25.46
CA THR A 68 -13.91 -4.06 -24.35
C THR A 68 -14.91 -4.25 -23.21
N LEU A 69 -16.20 -4.40 -23.53
CA LEU A 69 -17.24 -4.70 -22.55
C LEU A 69 -16.99 -6.04 -21.85
N ALA A 70 -16.66 -7.09 -22.62
CA ALA A 70 -16.34 -8.40 -22.05
C ALA A 70 -15.12 -8.35 -21.11
N SER A 71 -14.08 -7.57 -21.49
CA SER A 71 -12.90 -7.32 -20.63
C SER A 71 -13.26 -6.62 -19.33
N LEU A 72 -14.08 -5.56 -19.40
CA LEU A 72 -14.52 -4.82 -18.22
C LEU A 72 -15.37 -5.68 -17.28
N LEU A 73 -16.25 -6.53 -17.81
CA LEU A 73 -17.03 -7.47 -17.03
C LEU A 73 -16.14 -8.51 -16.32
N SER A 74 -15.07 -8.97 -16.97
CA SER A 74 -14.08 -9.84 -16.34
C SER A 74 -13.30 -9.15 -15.23
N GLN A 75 -12.87 -7.91 -15.46
CA GLN A 75 -12.18 -7.08 -14.44
C GLN A 75 -13.09 -6.82 -13.23
N ARG A 76 -14.37 -6.53 -13.47
CA ARG A 76 -15.37 -6.37 -12.41
C ARG A 76 -15.44 -7.61 -11.52
N LYS A 77 -15.57 -8.82 -12.11
CA LYS A 77 -15.60 -10.07 -11.33
C LYS A 77 -14.34 -10.27 -10.50
N THR A 78 -13.18 -9.91 -11.03
CA THR A 78 -11.91 -9.99 -10.30
C THR A 78 -11.89 -9.01 -9.12
N ALA A 79 -12.37 -7.78 -9.32
CA ALA A 79 -12.47 -6.78 -8.27
C ALA A 79 -13.47 -7.17 -7.17
N GLU A 80 -14.64 -7.73 -7.57
CA GLU A 80 -15.64 -8.26 -6.64
C GLU A 80 -15.09 -9.40 -5.78
N ALA A 81 -14.34 -10.34 -6.39
CA ALA A 81 -13.70 -11.43 -5.67
C ALA A 81 -12.63 -10.91 -4.68
N ALA A 82 -11.81 -9.94 -5.09
CA ALA A 82 -10.81 -9.31 -4.22
C ALA A 82 -11.47 -8.60 -3.03
N PHE A 83 -12.55 -7.87 -3.27
CA PHE A 83 -13.31 -7.19 -2.22
C PHE A 83 -13.95 -8.18 -1.23
N ASN A 84 -14.58 -9.24 -1.74
CA ASN A 84 -15.16 -10.30 -0.90
C ASN A 84 -14.11 -10.98 -0.02
N THR A 85 -12.89 -11.14 -0.54
CA THR A 85 -11.76 -11.69 0.24
C THR A 85 -11.42 -10.77 1.43
N LEU A 86 -11.41 -9.45 1.23
CA LEU A 86 -11.15 -8.49 2.30
C LEU A 86 -12.26 -8.51 3.37
N LEU A 87 -13.51 -8.76 2.97
CA LEU A 87 -14.64 -8.89 3.88
C LEU A 87 -14.79 -10.28 4.51
N ASN A 88 -13.88 -11.22 4.17
CA ASN A 88 -13.96 -12.62 4.60
C ASN A 88 -15.30 -13.29 4.24
N GLN A 89 -15.82 -12.99 3.06
CA GLN A 89 -17.08 -13.53 2.52
C GLN A 89 -16.80 -14.49 1.36
N SER A 90 -17.85 -15.21 0.93
CA SER A 90 -17.77 -16.08 -0.27
C SER A 90 -17.42 -15.25 -1.51
N LEU A 91 -16.48 -15.74 -2.33
CA LEU A 91 -16.03 -15.07 -3.57
C LEU A 91 -17.15 -14.76 -4.56
N ALA A 92 -18.26 -15.49 -4.49
CA ALA A 92 -19.41 -15.34 -5.38
C ALA A 92 -20.50 -14.42 -4.82
N THR A 93 -20.29 -13.77 -3.66
CA THR A 93 -21.29 -12.86 -3.08
C THR A 93 -21.43 -11.63 -3.98
N PRO A 94 -22.66 -11.30 -4.45
CA PRO A 94 -22.87 -10.15 -5.31
C PRO A 94 -22.66 -8.85 -4.52
N ILE A 95 -21.93 -7.91 -5.11
CA ILE A 95 -21.71 -6.58 -4.56
C ILE A 95 -22.58 -5.59 -5.32
N SER A 96 -23.41 -4.84 -4.60
CA SER A 96 -24.18 -3.74 -5.18
C SER A 96 -23.31 -2.49 -5.21
N VAL A 97 -23.02 -2.00 -6.40
CA VAL A 97 -22.29 -0.74 -6.63
C VAL A 97 -23.24 0.22 -7.32
N PRO A 98 -23.31 1.50 -6.92
CA PRO A 98 -24.12 2.48 -7.60
C PRO A 98 -23.67 2.66 -9.05
N ASP A 99 -24.61 2.89 -9.95
CA ASP A 99 -24.32 3.05 -11.39
C ASP A 99 -23.53 4.34 -11.70
N SER A 100 -23.57 5.34 -10.83
CA SER A 100 -22.82 6.56 -10.96
C SER A 100 -21.94 6.80 -9.73
N LEU A 101 -20.66 7.08 -9.96
CA LEU A 101 -19.74 7.52 -8.92
C LEU A 101 -19.90 9.02 -8.70
N GLU A 102 -20.14 9.40 -7.45
CA GLU A 102 -20.16 10.79 -7.03
C GLU A 102 -18.89 11.13 -6.25
N ARG A 103 -18.53 12.41 -6.33
CA ARG A 103 -17.41 12.96 -5.56
C ARG A 103 -17.79 13.02 -4.09
N LEU A 104 -17.04 12.33 -3.22
CA LEU A 104 -17.23 12.40 -1.78
C LEU A 104 -16.93 13.82 -1.26
N PRO A 105 -17.71 14.32 -0.32
CA PRO A 105 -17.43 15.62 0.31
C PRO A 105 -16.18 15.53 1.17
N LEU A 106 -15.35 16.57 1.16
CA LEU A 106 -14.23 16.71 2.07
C LEU A 106 -14.75 17.13 3.45
N SER A 107 -14.64 16.26 4.45
CA SER A 107 -15.24 16.48 5.78
C SER A 107 -14.36 17.29 6.73
N TRP A 108 -13.12 17.60 6.37
CA TRP A 108 -12.13 18.27 7.24
C TRP A 108 -11.36 19.37 6.51
N SER A 109 -10.85 20.33 7.31
CA SER A 109 -9.89 21.32 6.82
C SER A 109 -8.47 20.75 6.83
N GLU A 110 -7.62 21.20 5.92
CA GLU A 110 -6.25 20.72 5.74
C GLU A 110 -5.41 20.78 7.02
N SER A 111 -5.50 21.88 7.77
CA SER A 111 -4.75 22.05 9.02
C SER A 111 -5.23 21.10 10.14
N MET A 112 -6.54 20.89 10.27
CA MET A 112 -7.08 19.95 11.26
C MET A 112 -6.76 18.51 10.94
N ALA A 113 -6.68 18.16 9.66
CA ALA A 113 -6.35 16.80 9.23
C ALA A 113 -4.91 16.42 9.61
N LEU A 114 -3.93 17.31 9.39
CA LEU A 114 -2.54 17.05 9.74
C LEU A 114 -2.33 16.86 11.25
N ASP A 115 -2.95 17.73 12.07
CA ASP A 115 -2.89 17.60 13.52
C ASP A 115 -3.55 16.29 14.00
N SER A 116 -4.65 15.89 13.37
CA SER A 116 -5.34 14.64 13.67
C SER A 116 -4.49 13.42 13.27
N VAL A 117 -3.77 13.46 12.14
CA VAL A 117 -2.85 12.40 11.72
C VAL A 117 -1.75 12.19 12.76
N ILE A 118 -1.19 13.27 13.32
CA ILE A 118 -0.12 13.19 14.30
C ILE A 118 -0.65 12.73 15.67
N SER A 119 -1.78 13.26 16.11
CA SER A 119 -2.30 13.00 17.46
C SER A 119 -3.00 11.65 17.61
N ASN A 120 -3.66 11.16 16.55
CA ASN A 120 -4.52 9.97 16.65
C ASN A 120 -3.90 8.73 16.00
N ASN A 121 -2.72 8.81 15.38
CA ASN A 121 -2.14 7.69 14.69
C ASN A 121 -1.65 6.60 15.66
N PRO A 122 -2.22 5.36 15.62
CA PRO A 122 -1.87 4.31 16.56
C PRO A 122 -0.43 3.83 16.42
N MET A 123 0.21 4.02 15.26
CA MET A 123 1.61 3.67 15.06
C MET A 123 2.53 4.59 15.87
N LEU A 124 2.22 5.89 15.95
CA LEU A 124 2.97 6.83 16.79
C LEU A 124 2.79 6.52 18.27
N THR A 125 1.56 6.23 18.70
CA THR A 125 1.26 5.82 20.09
C THR A 125 2.00 4.52 20.46
N MET A 126 2.05 3.55 19.55
CA MET A 126 2.81 2.31 19.74
C MET A 126 4.32 2.59 19.90
N LEU A 127 4.90 3.44 19.05
CA LEU A 127 6.33 3.79 19.12
C LEU A 127 6.66 4.60 20.37
N GLU A 128 5.76 5.45 20.84
CA GLU A 128 5.91 6.15 22.12
C GLU A 128 5.90 5.17 23.29
N ALA A 129 4.97 4.21 23.30
CA ALA A 129 4.92 3.16 24.31
C ALA A 129 6.19 2.29 24.27
N GLU A 130 6.72 1.95 23.09
CA GLU A 130 8.00 1.25 22.90
C GLU A 130 9.16 2.08 23.50
N GLY A 131 9.20 3.38 23.23
CA GLY A 131 10.20 4.29 23.80
C GLY A 131 10.14 4.33 25.32
N ASN A 132 8.95 4.41 25.90
CA ASN A 132 8.75 4.38 27.35
C ASN A 132 9.19 3.05 27.95
N ALA A 133 8.95 1.92 27.27
CA ALA A 133 9.41 0.60 27.70
C ALA A 133 10.96 0.49 27.72
N TYR A 134 11.64 0.99 26.67
CA TYR A 134 13.10 1.02 26.64
C TYR A 134 13.70 1.98 27.68
N ARG A 135 13.04 3.09 27.95
CA ARG A 135 13.43 4.01 29.05
C ARG A 135 13.35 3.30 30.41
N ALA A 136 12.23 2.65 30.68
CA ALA A 136 12.06 1.86 31.91
C ALA A 136 13.10 0.72 32.01
N LYS A 137 13.41 0.05 30.90
CA LYS A 137 14.47 -0.96 30.83
C LYS A 137 15.83 -0.37 31.15
N ALA A 138 16.17 0.80 30.62
CA ALA A 138 17.44 1.47 30.93
C ALA A 138 17.57 1.85 32.40
N GLU A 139 16.47 2.29 33.04
CA GLU A 139 16.41 2.52 34.48
C GLU A 139 16.56 1.24 35.31
N MET A 140 15.90 0.15 34.88
CA MET A 140 16.04 -1.15 35.49
C MET A 140 17.49 -1.65 35.43
N ASP A 141 18.14 -1.59 34.26
CA ASP A 141 19.53 -2.02 34.07
C ASP A 141 20.49 -1.20 34.92
N LYS A 142 20.21 0.10 35.13
CA LYS A 142 20.93 0.95 36.05
C LYS A 142 20.78 0.47 37.50
N LYS A 143 19.55 0.14 37.92
CA LYS A 143 19.27 -0.33 39.27
C LYS A 143 19.86 -1.73 39.52
N MET A 144 19.90 -2.62 38.51
CA MET A 144 20.53 -3.94 38.61
C MET A 144 22.05 -3.88 38.83
N SER A 145 22.69 -2.74 38.61
CA SER A 145 24.12 -2.54 38.93
C SER A 145 24.40 -2.23 40.41
N TYR A 146 23.35 -2.08 41.24
CA TYR A 146 23.49 -1.90 42.69
C TYR A 146 23.49 -3.26 43.41
N PRO A 147 24.08 -3.29 44.65
CA PRO A 147 24.00 -4.44 45.50
C PRO A 147 22.53 -4.82 45.79
N MET A 148 22.20 -6.09 45.64
CA MET A 148 20.86 -6.60 45.99
C MET A 148 20.91 -7.33 47.34
N LEU A 149 20.01 -6.94 48.24
CA LEU A 149 19.78 -7.56 49.52
C LEU A 149 18.44 -8.33 49.44
N GLY A 150 18.46 -9.62 49.77
CA GLY A 150 17.26 -10.45 49.83
C GLY A 150 17.13 -11.09 51.22
N ILE A 151 15.93 -11.05 51.76
CA ILE A 151 15.58 -11.77 53.00
C ILE A 151 14.59 -12.83 52.58
N GLY A 152 14.85 -14.08 52.98
CA GLY A 152 13.99 -15.21 52.69
C GLY A 152 13.70 -16.02 53.97
N LEU A 153 12.56 -16.64 54.01
CA LEU A 153 12.14 -17.59 55.03
C LEU A 153 11.78 -18.89 54.31
N GLN A 154 12.47 -19.96 54.63
CA GLN A 154 12.14 -21.29 54.15
C GLN A 154 11.58 -22.11 55.30
N TYR A 155 10.37 -22.62 55.14
CA TYR A 155 9.71 -23.56 56.04
C TYR A 155 9.56 -24.90 55.33
N SER A 156 10.12 -25.96 55.92
CA SER A 156 10.06 -27.31 55.39
C SER A 156 9.31 -28.21 56.36
N LEU A 157 8.21 -28.77 55.90
CA LEU A 157 7.46 -29.81 56.60
C LEU A 157 8.16 -31.16 56.39
N ILE A 158 8.60 -31.81 57.46
CA ILE A 158 9.25 -33.11 57.40
C ILE A 158 8.30 -34.14 57.98
N GLY A 159 7.72 -34.98 57.11
CA GLY A 159 6.89 -36.11 57.55
C GLY A 159 7.70 -37.16 58.38
N LYS A 160 7.09 -37.70 59.41
CA LYS A 160 7.71 -38.81 60.22
C LYS A 160 7.86 -40.04 59.33
N LYS A 161 9.12 -40.57 59.23
CA LYS A 161 9.38 -41.90 58.66
C LYS A 161 9.36 -42.94 59.77
N PRO A 162 8.86 -44.16 59.48
CA PRO A 162 8.97 -45.27 60.41
C PRO A 162 10.44 -45.54 60.73
N GLU A 163 10.73 -45.85 62.00
CA GLU A 163 12.09 -46.04 62.52
C GLU A 163 12.90 -47.19 61.86
N ASP A 164 12.24 -48.16 61.23
CA ASP A 164 12.86 -49.28 60.53
C ASP A 164 13.61 -48.95 59.23
N MET A 165 13.45 -47.72 58.65
CA MET A 165 14.16 -47.30 57.45
C MET A 165 15.23 -46.25 57.72
N SER A 166 15.62 -46.00 58.92
CA SER A 166 16.53 -44.93 59.33
C SER A 166 17.98 -45.36 59.47
N MET A 167 18.48 -46.14 58.51
CA MET A 167 19.89 -46.46 58.51
C MET A 167 20.70 -45.30 57.92
N GLY A 168 21.13 -44.35 58.77
CA GLY A 168 22.05 -43.29 58.41
C GLY A 168 21.53 -41.83 58.51
N SER A 169 20.33 -41.60 59.02
CA SER A 169 19.85 -40.23 59.22
C SER A 169 20.05 -39.79 60.68
N MET A 170 20.55 -38.55 60.88
CA MET A 170 20.69 -37.96 62.23
C MET A 170 19.38 -38.11 63.00
N SER A 171 19.40 -38.91 64.00
CA SER A 171 18.26 -39.41 64.81
C SER A 171 17.44 -38.32 65.53
N GLY A 172 17.76 -37.04 65.35
CA GLY A 172 17.10 -35.93 66.04
C GLY A 172 16.15 -35.11 65.19
N MET A 173 16.05 -35.35 63.83
CA MET A 173 15.28 -34.46 62.90
C MET A 173 14.05 -35.14 62.26
N ASN A 174 13.73 -36.39 62.64
CA ASN A 174 12.60 -37.09 62.04
C ASN A 174 11.27 -36.53 62.56
N GLY A 175 10.49 -35.93 61.61
CA GLY A 175 9.19 -35.34 61.89
C GLY A 175 9.21 -33.99 62.60
N LYS A 176 10.34 -33.30 62.62
CA LYS A 176 10.42 -31.92 63.09
C LYS A 176 10.47 -30.97 61.88
N ASP A 177 9.54 -29.99 61.82
CA ASP A 177 9.54 -28.98 60.86
C ASP A 177 10.78 -28.10 60.95
N MET A 178 11.35 -27.74 59.81
CA MET A 178 12.55 -26.92 59.74
C MET A 178 12.21 -25.51 59.30
N PHE A 179 12.63 -24.55 60.10
CA PHE A 179 12.52 -23.12 59.80
C PHE A 179 13.92 -22.53 59.59
N MET A 180 14.18 -22.05 58.37
CA MET A 180 15.46 -21.45 58.00
C MET A 180 15.30 -20.02 57.54
N PRO A 181 15.70 -19.02 58.30
CA PRO A 181 15.87 -17.67 57.82
C PRO A 181 17.09 -17.58 56.90
N MET A 182 16.96 -16.95 55.75
CA MET A 182 18.03 -16.76 54.76
C MET A 182 18.26 -15.29 54.52
N LEU A 183 19.51 -14.87 54.55
CA LEU A 183 19.95 -13.57 54.11
C LEU A 183 20.81 -13.74 52.85
N LYS A 184 20.38 -13.16 51.75
CA LYS A 184 21.10 -13.22 50.47
C LYS A 184 21.65 -11.83 50.13
N ILE A 185 22.96 -11.72 49.97
CA ILE A 185 23.62 -10.50 49.51
C ILE A 185 24.26 -10.82 48.18
N SER A 186 23.87 -10.07 47.13
CA SER A 186 24.47 -10.16 45.78
C SER A 186 25.23 -8.89 45.46
N LEU A 187 26.54 -8.98 45.31
CA LEU A 187 27.40 -7.88 44.97
C LEU A 187 27.85 -7.97 43.52
N PRO A 188 27.51 -7.03 42.64
CA PRO A 188 27.95 -7.03 41.25
C PRO A 188 29.43 -6.59 41.13
N ILE A 189 30.34 -7.55 41.24
CA ILE A 189 31.80 -7.33 41.22
C ILE A 189 32.25 -6.95 39.79
N PHE A 190 31.69 -7.58 38.78
CA PHE A 190 32.04 -7.36 37.36
C PHE A 190 31.23 -6.23 36.71
N ARG A 191 31.61 -4.98 36.95
CA ARG A 191 30.89 -3.81 36.46
C ARG A 191 30.88 -3.67 34.95
N LYS A 192 31.80 -4.26 34.20
CA LYS A 192 31.87 -4.19 32.73
C LYS A 192 30.59 -4.69 32.05
N LYS A 193 30.02 -5.80 32.55
CA LYS A 193 28.74 -6.37 32.05
C LYS A 193 27.60 -5.37 32.24
N TYR A 194 27.43 -4.83 33.42
CA TYR A 194 26.33 -3.92 33.74
C TYR A 194 26.47 -2.60 32.97
N ASN A 195 27.68 -2.07 32.81
CA ASN A 195 27.95 -0.86 32.02
C ASN A 195 27.67 -1.07 30.53
N ALA A 196 27.95 -2.29 29.98
CA ALA A 196 27.62 -2.64 28.63
C ALA A 196 26.09 -2.72 28.42
N GLN A 197 25.40 -3.39 29.34
CA GLN A 197 23.94 -3.53 29.33
C GLN A 197 23.22 -2.17 29.43
N GLN A 198 23.70 -1.28 30.32
CA GLN A 198 23.16 0.10 30.41
C GLN A 198 23.39 0.90 29.13
N ARG A 199 24.54 0.74 28.46
CA ARG A 199 24.79 1.40 27.16
C ARG A 199 23.86 0.83 26.08
N GLU A 200 23.72 -0.47 26.04
CA GLU A 200 22.81 -1.15 25.12
C GLU A 200 21.38 -0.61 25.26
N SER A 201 20.82 -0.61 26.47
CA SER A 201 19.47 -0.14 26.75
C SER A 201 19.26 1.34 26.40
N LYS A 202 20.29 2.18 26.63
CA LYS A 202 20.26 3.58 26.20
C LYS A 202 20.26 3.74 24.69
N HIS A 203 21.00 2.90 23.98
CA HIS A 203 20.99 2.91 22.51
C HIS A 203 19.65 2.43 21.95
N TYR A 204 19.02 1.41 22.55
CA TYR A 204 17.66 1.00 22.16
C TYR A 204 16.63 2.11 22.39
N TRP A 205 16.70 2.78 23.55
CA TRP A 205 15.84 3.95 23.80
C TRP A 205 16.06 5.05 22.78
N LYS A 206 17.31 5.43 22.50
CA LYS A 206 17.58 6.45 21.46
C LYS A 206 17.15 6.00 20.07
N SER A 207 17.29 4.72 19.76
CA SER A 207 16.80 4.15 18.50
C SER A 207 15.29 4.25 18.37
N SER A 208 14.53 3.98 19.45
CA SER A 208 13.04 4.10 19.42
C SER A 208 12.59 5.55 19.28
N GLU A 209 13.30 6.50 19.91
CA GLU A 209 13.03 7.93 19.75
C GLU A 209 13.23 8.40 18.30
N LEU A 210 14.34 7.99 17.68
CA LEU A 210 14.60 8.29 16.27
C LEU A 210 13.62 7.59 15.30
N LYS A 211 13.15 6.38 15.65
CA LYS A 211 12.08 5.71 14.89
C LYS A 211 10.76 6.50 14.94
N TYR A 212 10.42 7.02 16.13
CA TYR A 212 9.23 7.87 16.29
C TYR A 212 9.32 9.12 15.41
N GLU A 213 10.44 9.87 15.48
CA GLU A 213 10.68 11.05 14.65
C GLU A 213 10.63 10.72 13.14
N ASN A 214 11.27 9.62 12.74
CA ASN A 214 11.26 9.19 11.35
C ASN A 214 9.84 8.80 10.87
N THR A 215 9.08 8.09 11.68
CA THR A 215 7.70 7.71 11.35
C THR A 215 6.80 8.93 11.27
N MET A 216 6.95 9.90 12.17
CA MET A 216 6.23 11.16 12.12
C MET A 216 6.52 11.92 10.82
N ASN A 217 7.80 12.04 10.44
CA ASN A 217 8.19 12.69 9.19
C ASN A 217 7.64 11.94 7.96
N GLN A 218 7.62 10.61 7.98
CA GLN A 218 7.03 9.80 6.91
C GLN A 218 5.52 10.02 6.79
N LEU A 219 4.80 10.09 7.91
CA LEU A 219 3.36 10.35 7.91
C LEU A 219 3.03 11.75 7.37
N GLN A 220 3.83 12.75 7.73
CA GLN A 220 3.69 14.10 7.19
C GLN A 220 3.92 14.14 5.68
N ALA A 221 4.98 13.51 5.21
CA ALA A 221 5.29 13.42 3.78
C ALA A 221 4.20 12.67 3.01
N GLU A 222 3.68 11.58 3.57
CA GLU A 222 2.60 10.80 2.99
C GLU A 222 1.28 11.59 2.93
N TYR A 223 0.96 12.34 3.98
CA TYR A 223 -0.19 13.23 3.99
C TYR A 223 -0.11 14.28 2.88
N ILE A 224 1.05 14.97 2.73
CA ILE A 224 1.26 15.95 1.67
C ILE A 224 1.12 15.29 0.30
N ARG A 225 1.68 14.09 0.11
CA ARG A 225 1.58 13.35 -1.15
C ARG A 225 0.12 13.05 -1.51
N ILE A 226 -0.67 12.56 -0.56
CA ILE A 226 -2.09 12.23 -0.80
C ILE A 226 -2.89 13.50 -1.07
N THR A 227 -2.64 14.59 -0.34
CA THR A 227 -3.32 15.88 -0.57
C THR A 227 -3.04 16.41 -1.98
N GLN A 228 -1.81 16.35 -2.46
CA GLN A 228 -1.48 16.74 -3.83
C GLN A 228 -2.16 15.85 -4.87
N GLN A 229 -2.23 14.55 -4.64
CA GLN A 229 -2.96 13.62 -5.51
C GLN A 229 -4.48 13.89 -5.51
N LEU A 230 -5.04 14.27 -4.37
CA LEU A 230 -6.44 14.68 -4.25
C LEU A 230 -6.75 15.93 -5.07
N GLU A 231 -5.91 16.96 -4.99
CA GLU A 231 -6.04 18.17 -5.79
C GLU A 231 -5.90 17.89 -7.28
N ASP A 232 -4.95 17.04 -7.66
CA ASP A 232 -4.77 16.63 -9.05
C ASP A 232 -5.99 15.89 -9.59
N ALA A 233 -6.54 14.95 -8.82
CA ALA A 233 -7.75 14.24 -9.17
C ALA A 233 -8.94 15.20 -9.31
N ALA A 234 -9.09 16.17 -8.40
CA ALA A 234 -10.13 17.20 -8.51
C ALA A 234 -10.02 18.01 -9.80
N ARG A 235 -8.81 18.46 -10.16
CA ARG A 235 -8.57 19.17 -11.42
C ARG A 235 -8.86 18.31 -12.66
N LYS A 236 -8.52 17.02 -12.61
CA LYS A 236 -8.82 16.05 -13.68
C LYS A 236 -10.33 15.89 -13.89
N ILE A 237 -11.11 15.82 -12.80
CA ILE A 237 -12.57 15.73 -12.87
C ILE A 237 -13.14 16.93 -13.64
N ASP A 238 -12.73 18.15 -13.27
CA ASP A 238 -13.20 19.38 -13.91
C ASP A 238 -12.72 19.48 -15.37
N LEU A 239 -11.50 19.03 -15.65
CA LEU A 239 -10.95 18.99 -17.01
C LEU A 239 -11.75 18.04 -17.91
N TYR A 240 -11.92 16.78 -17.46
CA TYR A 240 -12.60 15.77 -18.28
C TYR A 240 -14.09 16.06 -18.42
N GLN A 241 -14.73 16.71 -17.44
CA GLN A 241 -16.10 17.19 -17.60
C GLN A 241 -16.19 18.21 -18.74
N LYS A 242 -15.32 19.22 -18.76
CA LYS A 242 -15.32 20.23 -19.83
C LYS A 242 -14.99 19.62 -21.19
N GLN A 243 -14.04 18.68 -21.24
CA GLN A 243 -13.70 17.98 -22.48
C GLN A 243 -14.85 17.12 -22.99
N TYR A 244 -15.58 16.44 -22.11
CA TYR A 244 -16.76 15.68 -22.45
C TYR A 244 -17.86 16.60 -23.03
N ASP A 245 -18.15 17.73 -22.37
CA ASP A 245 -19.19 18.67 -22.81
C ASP A 245 -18.85 19.25 -24.20
N LEU A 246 -17.59 19.62 -24.45
CA LEU A 246 -17.12 20.06 -25.74
C LEU A 246 -17.19 18.97 -26.81
N SER A 247 -16.79 17.73 -26.46
CA SER A 247 -16.88 16.60 -27.39
C SER A 247 -18.31 16.25 -27.73
N LEU A 248 -19.24 16.35 -26.78
CA LEU A 248 -20.68 16.14 -27.02
C LEU A 248 -21.24 17.19 -27.99
N ALA A 249 -20.88 18.46 -27.81
CA ALA A 249 -21.28 19.54 -28.75
C ALA A 249 -20.69 19.28 -30.13
N THR A 250 -19.43 18.88 -30.23
CA THR A 250 -18.75 18.55 -31.48
C THR A 250 -19.43 17.35 -32.17
N TYR A 251 -19.76 16.33 -31.43
CA TYR A 251 -20.47 15.14 -31.91
C TYR A 251 -21.81 15.53 -32.55
N GLN A 252 -22.59 16.38 -31.88
CA GLN A 252 -23.88 16.85 -32.40
C GLN A 252 -23.74 17.63 -33.71
N LEU A 253 -22.66 18.43 -33.89
CA LEU A 253 -22.37 19.15 -35.12
C LEU A 253 -21.97 18.19 -36.25
N ILE A 254 -21.00 17.30 -35.98
CA ILE A 254 -20.49 16.34 -36.98
C ILE A 254 -21.61 15.37 -37.46
N VAL A 255 -22.51 14.93 -36.59
CA VAL A 255 -23.66 14.11 -36.99
C VAL A 255 -24.57 14.87 -37.96
N ARG A 256 -24.80 16.17 -37.78
CA ARG A 256 -25.56 17.01 -38.73
C ARG A 256 -24.82 17.17 -40.03
N GLU A 257 -23.53 17.44 -40.02
CA GLU A 257 -22.67 17.58 -41.21
C GLU A 257 -22.61 16.25 -41.97
N PHE A 258 -22.55 15.12 -41.30
CA PHE A 258 -22.61 13.79 -41.89
C PHE A 258 -23.94 13.56 -42.60
N SER A 259 -25.07 13.99 -42.02
CA SER A 259 -26.38 13.88 -42.64
C SER A 259 -26.53 14.70 -43.91
N THR A 260 -25.72 15.75 -44.07
CA THR A 260 -25.67 16.58 -45.28
C THR A 260 -24.58 16.14 -46.26
N GLY A 261 -23.81 15.10 -45.93
CA GLY A 261 -22.70 14.62 -46.78
C GLY A 261 -21.43 15.45 -46.72
N SER A 262 -21.30 16.35 -45.73
CA SER A 262 -20.15 17.29 -45.61
C SER A 262 -18.97 16.69 -44.85
N THR A 263 -19.17 15.61 -44.06
CA THR A 263 -18.14 14.91 -43.32
C THR A 263 -18.21 13.40 -43.53
N THR A 264 -17.18 12.68 -43.10
CA THR A 264 -17.08 11.23 -43.26
C THR A 264 -17.58 10.48 -41.99
N LEU A 265 -18.02 9.24 -42.18
CA LEU A 265 -18.35 8.36 -41.05
C LEU A 265 -17.15 8.21 -40.08
N THR A 266 -15.93 8.24 -40.59
CA THR A 266 -14.70 8.15 -39.79
C THR A 266 -14.63 9.27 -38.77
N ASP A 267 -14.97 10.49 -39.15
CA ASP A 267 -14.94 11.66 -38.27
C ASP A 267 -15.99 11.53 -37.16
N VAL A 268 -17.18 10.99 -37.49
CA VAL A 268 -18.23 10.71 -36.50
C VAL A 268 -17.74 9.70 -35.46
N ILE A 269 -17.20 8.55 -35.88
CA ILE A 269 -16.69 7.48 -35.00
C ILE A 269 -15.53 8.00 -34.14
N GLN A 270 -14.64 8.81 -34.71
CA GLN A 270 -13.50 9.37 -33.97
C GLN A 270 -13.96 10.29 -32.83
N VAL A 271 -14.93 11.15 -33.06
CA VAL A 271 -15.45 12.04 -32.03
C VAL A 271 -16.27 11.28 -30.99
N GLU A 272 -17.03 10.25 -31.41
CA GLU A 272 -17.75 9.36 -30.49
C GLU A 272 -16.78 8.63 -29.55
N ARG A 273 -15.70 8.03 -30.08
CA ARG A 273 -14.64 7.40 -29.27
C ARG A 273 -14.02 8.41 -28.29
N GLN A 274 -13.74 9.62 -28.73
CA GLN A 274 -13.16 10.67 -27.91
C GLN A 274 -14.12 11.08 -26.79
N MET A 275 -15.39 11.24 -27.07
CA MET A 275 -16.44 11.55 -26.09
C MET A 275 -16.54 10.45 -25.03
N LEU A 276 -16.55 9.18 -25.45
CA LEU A 276 -16.58 8.02 -24.56
C LEU A 276 -15.32 7.97 -23.69
N ASP A 277 -14.15 8.18 -24.25
CA ASP A 277 -12.87 8.22 -23.53
C ASP A 277 -12.86 9.29 -22.42
N TYR A 278 -13.34 10.50 -22.71
CA TYR A 278 -13.44 11.55 -21.68
C TYR A 278 -14.45 11.21 -20.58
N HIS A 279 -15.56 10.54 -20.93
CA HIS A 279 -16.52 10.08 -19.94
C HIS A 279 -15.95 9.01 -19.00
N LEU A 280 -15.21 8.06 -19.56
CA LEU A 280 -14.52 7.04 -18.78
C LEU A 280 -13.42 7.64 -17.89
N LYS A 281 -12.57 8.53 -18.44
CA LYS A 281 -11.52 9.23 -17.69
C LYS A 281 -12.08 10.10 -16.55
N LYS A 282 -13.25 10.71 -16.75
CA LYS A 282 -13.93 11.44 -15.68
C LYS A 282 -14.30 10.49 -14.53
N SER A 283 -14.90 9.33 -14.86
CA SER A 283 -15.29 8.34 -13.87
C SER A 283 -14.08 7.78 -13.12
N GLU A 284 -12.98 7.52 -13.83
CA GLU A 284 -11.70 7.12 -13.25
C GLU A 284 -11.14 8.20 -12.30
N ALA A 285 -11.18 9.47 -12.71
CA ALA A 285 -10.72 10.58 -11.86
C ALA A 285 -11.56 10.74 -10.58
N ILE A 286 -12.89 10.48 -10.65
CA ILE A 286 -13.75 10.48 -9.45
C ILE A 286 -13.37 9.31 -8.53
N ALA A 287 -13.11 8.12 -9.07
CA ALA A 287 -12.66 6.98 -8.29
C ALA A 287 -11.29 7.24 -7.63
N GLU A 288 -10.34 7.85 -8.39
CA GLU A 288 -9.04 8.29 -7.87
C GLU A 288 -9.22 9.28 -6.72
N TYR A 289 -10.05 10.30 -6.89
CA TYR A 289 -10.37 11.29 -5.87
C TYR A 289 -10.92 10.65 -4.58
N ASN A 290 -11.91 9.77 -4.71
CA ASN A 290 -12.50 9.08 -3.56
C ASN A 290 -11.51 8.15 -2.87
N THR A 291 -10.60 7.54 -3.63
CA THR A 291 -9.50 6.72 -3.09
C THR A 291 -8.53 7.56 -2.25
N GLN A 292 -8.21 8.79 -2.69
CA GLN A 292 -7.35 9.68 -1.91
C GLN A 292 -8.05 10.15 -0.62
N ILE A 293 -9.36 10.40 -0.63
CA ILE A 293 -10.13 10.69 0.59
C ILE A 293 -10.01 9.53 1.57
N ALA A 294 -10.28 8.30 1.15
CA ALA A 294 -10.13 7.12 1.98
C ALA A 294 -8.68 6.94 2.48
N GLY A 295 -7.68 7.35 1.68
CA GLY A 295 -6.27 7.39 2.07
C GLY A 295 -6.00 8.34 3.23
N ILE A 296 -6.56 9.54 3.20
CA ILE A 296 -6.47 10.53 4.30
C ILE A 296 -7.20 10.01 5.55
N GLU A 297 -8.40 9.46 5.41
CA GLU A 297 -9.16 8.84 6.51
C GLU A 297 -8.36 7.74 7.20
N LYS A 298 -7.71 6.89 6.42
CA LYS A 298 -6.80 5.87 6.93
C LYS A 298 -5.64 6.46 7.74
N LEU A 299 -5.04 7.58 7.29
CA LEU A 299 -3.96 8.23 8.01
C LEU A 299 -4.43 8.87 9.32
N ILE A 300 -5.61 9.47 9.32
CA ILE A 300 -6.21 10.07 10.51
C ILE A 300 -6.59 8.98 11.52
N SER A 301 -6.66 7.71 11.09
CA SER A 301 -7.14 6.59 11.92
C SER A 301 -8.48 6.90 12.60
N THR A 302 -9.31 7.67 11.91
CA THR A 302 -10.69 7.80 12.33
C THR A 302 -11.25 6.40 12.20
N SER A 303 -11.29 5.67 13.32
CA SER A 303 -12.07 4.45 13.37
C SER A 303 -13.47 4.86 12.92
N VAL A 304 -13.89 4.34 11.79
CA VAL A 304 -15.30 4.31 11.42
C VAL A 304 -15.96 3.41 12.47
N ASN A 305 -16.10 3.95 13.67
CA ASN A 305 -17.03 3.46 14.66
C ASN A 305 -18.32 4.20 14.37
N GLU A 306 -19.10 3.62 13.46
CA GLU A 306 -20.55 3.56 13.60
C GLU A 306 -21.15 2.75 12.46
#